data_e2985f1d62ad34333ec4d3ca57093f0f
#
_entry.id   e2985f1d62ad34333ec4d3ca57093f0f
#
_cell.length_a   1.000
_cell.length_b   1.000
_cell.length_c   1.000
_cell.angle_alpha   90.00
_cell.angle_beta   90.00
_cell.angle_gamma   90.00
#
_symmetry.space_group_name_H-M   'P 1'
#
loop_
_entity.id
_entity.type
_entity.pdbx_description
1 polymer ?
#
loop_
_entity_poly.entity_id
_entity_poly.type
_entity_poly.pdbx_seq_one_letter_code
_entity_poly.pdbx_strand_id
1 'polypeptide(L)'
;FEMLVAQAVYAAEHFTGQKLPEAVIADTHRKLKRDLSNVAIIGMPGCGKSTIGRALAKTLGKTYVDLDEVIEKNTGMPIPDIFAREGEASFRKYESQAVAEISKQTRQVIACGGGVIKTPGNARALRQNGPVLWVQRPVERLATGGRPLSTGLDALRKMEAERMPLYRAASDAAVDNTGRLENTVETAVQAFETTFDA
;
A
#
# COMPACT_ATOMS: atom_id res chain seq x y z
N PHE A 1 13.00 14.68 8.69
CA PHE A 1 12.53 15.63 7.65
C PHE A 1 12.33 17.03 8.21
N GLU A 2 11.61 17.19 9.32
CA GLU A 2 11.30 18.51 9.89
C GLU A 2 12.56 19.35 10.15
N MET A 3 13.58 18.77 10.74
CA MET A 3 14.86 19.44 10.99
C MET A 3 15.52 19.93 9.68
N LEU A 4 15.48 19.14 8.61
CA LEU A 4 16.03 19.54 7.30
C LEU A 4 15.27 20.70 6.69
N VAL A 5 13.93 20.66 6.81
CA VAL A 5 13.07 21.77 6.33
C VAL A 5 13.34 23.03 7.14
N ALA A 6 13.44 22.92 8.47
CA ALA A 6 13.78 24.05 9.33
C ALA A 6 15.14 24.67 8.97
N GLN A 7 16.18 23.85 8.76
CA GLN A 7 17.49 24.32 8.34
C GLN A 7 17.43 25.05 6.98
N ALA A 8 16.68 24.53 6.02
CA ALA A 8 16.50 25.17 4.71
C ALA A 8 15.79 26.53 4.83
N VAL A 9 14.75 26.62 5.67
CA VAL A 9 14.03 27.87 5.93
C VAL A 9 14.94 28.90 6.59
N TYR A 10 15.66 28.53 7.66
CA TYR A 10 16.59 29.45 8.33
C TYR A 10 17.73 29.90 7.42
N ALA A 11 18.24 29.01 6.56
CA ALA A 11 19.24 29.40 5.57
C ALA A 11 18.66 30.41 4.56
N ALA A 12 17.45 30.18 4.05
CA ALA A 12 16.77 31.10 3.13
C ALA A 12 16.55 32.48 3.78
N GLU A 13 16.09 32.53 5.05
CA GLU A 13 15.95 33.79 5.81
C GLU A 13 17.27 34.52 5.94
N HIS A 14 18.36 33.79 6.24
CA HIS A 14 19.69 34.36 6.38
C HIS A 14 20.21 34.97 5.08
N PHE A 15 20.03 34.26 3.95
CA PHE A 15 20.49 34.74 2.64
C PHE A 15 19.63 35.86 2.07
N THR A 16 18.33 35.86 2.30
CA THR A 16 17.40 36.86 1.73
C THR A 16 17.20 38.06 2.65
N GLY A 17 17.53 37.96 3.93
CA GLY A 17 17.20 38.96 4.95
C GLY A 17 15.71 39.07 5.26
N GLN A 18 14.87 38.17 4.69
CA GLN A 18 13.42 38.17 4.89
C GLN A 18 13.02 37.07 5.87
N LYS A 19 12.17 37.41 6.84
CA LYS A 19 11.55 36.45 7.72
C LYS A 19 10.41 35.73 7.01
N LEU A 20 10.42 34.41 7.06
CA LEU A 20 9.33 33.59 6.52
C LEU A 20 8.26 33.33 7.62
N PRO A 21 6.99 33.15 7.24
CA PRO A 21 5.94 32.82 8.20
C PRO A 21 6.27 31.54 8.96
N GLU A 22 5.95 31.49 10.24
CA GLU A 22 6.25 30.35 11.12
C GLU A 22 5.64 29.02 10.61
N ALA A 23 4.48 29.11 9.94
CA ALA A 23 3.79 27.97 9.35
C ALA A 23 4.55 27.32 8.18
N VAL A 24 5.52 28.03 7.53
CA VAL A 24 6.22 27.52 6.33
C VAL A 24 6.95 26.21 6.59
N ILE A 25 7.52 26.02 7.80
CA ILE A 25 8.22 24.79 8.17
C ILE A 25 7.23 23.65 8.21
N ALA A 26 6.13 23.80 8.96
CA ALA A 26 5.13 22.75 9.13
C ALA A 26 4.45 22.39 7.80
N ASP A 27 4.07 23.38 7.01
CA ASP A 27 3.40 23.17 5.72
C ASP A 27 4.32 22.51 4.69
N THR A 28 5.58 22.94 4.62
CA THR A 28 6.57 22.33 3.73
C THR A 28 6.88 20.90 4.15
N HIS A 29 7.04 20.64 5.45
CA HIS A 29 7.24 19.31 6.00
C HIS A 29 6.07 18.39 5.66
N ARG A 30 4.83 18.82 5.90
CA ARG A 30 3.61 18.07 5.58
C ARG A 30 3.55 17.73 4.11
N LYS A 31 3.78 18.72 3.24
CA LYS A 31 3.78 18.55 1.78
C LYS A 31 4.83 17.53 1.34
N LEU A 32 6.07 17.67 1.78
CA LEU A 32 7.16 16.74 1.44
C LEU A 32 6.87 15.33 1.94
N LYS A 33 6.38 15.18 3.18
CA LYS A 33 6.00 13.90 3.75
C LYS A 33 4.92 13.22 2.90
N ARG A 34 3.86 13.94 2.53
CA ARG A 34 2.80 13.46 1.65
C ARG A 34 3.32 13.05 0.27
N ASP A 35 4.11 13.91 -0.37
CA ASP A 35 4.61 13.69 -1.72
C ASP A 35 5.57 12.49 -1.79
N LEU A 36 6.39 12.29 -0.77
CA LEU A 36 7.36 11.19 -0.71
C LEU A 36 6.78 9.87 -0.18
N SER A 37 5.68 9.92 0.56
CA SER A 37 5.08 8.71 1.15
C SER A 37 4.59 7.74 0.09
N ASN A 38 4.66 6.44 0.45
CA ASN A 38 4.01 5.37 -0.27
C ASN A 38 2.54 5.21 0.17
N VAL A 39 1.77 4.45 -0.59
CA VAL A 39 0.46 3.93 -0.19
C VAL A 39 0.48 2.43 -0.44
N ALA A 40 0.40 1.62 0.60
CA ALA A 40 0.23 0.18 0.44
C ALA A 40 -1.25 -0.19 0.43
N ILE A 41 -1.66 -1.06 -0.49
CA ILE A 41 -3.06 -1.51 -0.62
C ILE A 41 -3.12 -3.00 -0.30
N ILE A 42 -3.84 -3.34 0.76
CA ILE A 42 -4.08 -4.71 1.20
C ILE A 42 -5.57 -5.08 1.09
N GLY A 43 -5.89 -6.36 1.17
CA GLY A 43 -7.27 -6.86 1.13
C GLY A 43 -7.37 -8.22 0.47
N MET A 44 -8.57 -8.80 0.49
CA MET A 44 -8.85 -10.13 -0.06
C MET A 44 -8.43 -10.27 -1.53
N PRO A 45 -8.04 -11.48 -1.97
CA PRO A 45 -7.87 -11.75 -3.39
C PRO A 45 -9.16 -11.40 -4.16
N GLY A 46 -9.05 -10.69 -5.28
CA GLY A 46 -10.22 -10.31 -6.08
C GLY A 46 -10.99 -9.07 -5.61
N CYS A 47 -10.59 -8.41 -4.53
CA CYS A 47 -11.28 -7.21 -4.05
C CYS A 47 -11.01 -5.93 -4.88
N GLY A 48 -10.14 -5.97 -5.91
CA GLY A 48 -9.92 -4.85 -6.82
C GLY A 48 -8.66 -4.02 -6.56
N LYS A 49 -7.71 -4.50 -5.73
CA LYS A 49 -6.48 -3.76 -5.36
C LYS A 49 -5.68 -3.22 -6.54
N SER A 50 -5.43 -4.04 -7.56
CA SER A 50 -4.65 -3.61 -8.72
C SER A 50 -5.37 -2.54 -9.54
N THR A 51 -6.69 -2.64 -9.69
CA THR A 51 -7.50 -1.63 -10.40
C THR A 51 -7.51 -0.30 -9.65
N ILE A 52 -7.80 -0.34 -8.35
CA ILE A 52 -7.81 0.84 -7.48
C ILE A 52 -6.40 1.42 -7.39
N GLY A 53 -5.38 0.58 -7.24
CA GLY A 53 -3.99 1.00 -7.12
C GLY A 53 -3.49 1.77 -8.34
N ARG A 54 -3.80 1.31 -9.55
CA ARG A 54 -3.43 2.03 -10.79
C ARG A 54 -4.13 3.38 -10.88
N ALA A 55 -5.43 3.43 -10.57
CA ALA A 55 -6.18 4.68 -10.58
C ALA A 55 -5.70 5.65 -9.50
N LEU A 56 -5.48 5.16 -8.28
CA LEU A 56 -4.95 5.96 -7.17
C LEU A 56 -3.55 6.51 -7.47
N ALA A 57 -2.66 5.69 -8.05
CA ALA A 57 -1.32 6.12 -8.44
C ALA A 57 -1.37 7.26 -9.45
N LYS A 58 -2.25 7.16 -10.46
CA LYS A 58 -2.48 8.22 -11.44
C LYS A 58 -2.97 9.50 -10.78
N THR A 59 -3.93 9.40 -9.86
CA THR A 59 -4.51 10.57 -9.16
C THR A 59 -3.49 11.25 -8.25
N LEU A 60 -2.66 10.48 -7.53
CA LEU A 60 -1.66 11.00 -6.60
C LEU A 60 -0.31 11.37 -7.27
N GLY A 61 -0.16 11.13 -8.58
CA GLY A 61 1.12 11.33 -9.28
C GLY A 61 2.25 10.43 -8.76
N LYS A 62 1.91 9.20 -8.34
CA LYS A 62 2.85 8.20 -7.80
C LYS A 62 3.07 7.04 -8.78
N THR A 63 4.16 6.29 -8.59
CA THR A 63 4.43 5.09 -9.37
C THR A 63 3.57 3.93 -8.86
N TYR A 64 2.87 3.24 -9.75
CA TYR A 64 2.17 2.00 -9.41
C TYR A 64 3.15 0.83 -9.38
N VAL A 65 3.06 0.01 -8.34
CA VAL A 65 3.85 -1.23 -8.16
C VAL A 65 2.91 -2.36 -7.78
N ASP A 66 2.96 -3.47 -8.51
CA ASP A 66 2.30 -4.72 -8.14
C ASP A 66 3.32 -5.65 -7.49
N LEU A 67 3.08 -6.03 -6.23
CA LEU A 67 4.01 -6.87 -5.48
C LEU A 67 4.18 -8.26 -6.11
N ASP A 68 3.12 -8.79 -6.68
CA ASP A 68 3.14 -10.09 -7.34
C ASP A 68 4.04 -10.03 -8.60
N GLU A 69 3.96 -8.95 -9.41
CA GLU A 69 4.85 -8.72 -10.57
C GLU A 69 6.34 -8.57 -10.13
N VAL A 70 6.59 -7.92 -8.99
CA VAL A 70 7.96 -7.79 -8.44
C VAL A 70 8.51 -9.16 -8.04
N ILE A 71 7.71 -10.00 -7.39
CA ILE A 71 8.12 -11.35 -7.00
C ILE A 71 8.46 -12.18 -8.23
N GLU A 72 7.60 -12.20 -9.24
CA GLU A 72 7.83 -12.95 -10.48
C GLU A 72 9.09 -12.47 -11.20
N LYS A 73 9.30 -11.16 -11.27
CA LYS A 73 10.52 -10.59 -11.86
C LYS A 73 11.79 -10.99 -11.10
N ASN A 74 11.75 -10.94 -9.76
CA ASN A 74 12.92 -11.24 -8.92
C ASN A 74 13.28 -12.74 -8.92
N THR A 75 12.26 -13.61 -9.02
CA THR A 75 12.46 -15.06 -9.04
C THR A 75 12.66 -15.64 -10.44
N GLY A 76 12.26 -14.90 -11.48
CA GLY A 76 12.22 -15.40 -12.86
C GLY A 76 11.15 -16.49 -13.09
N MET A 77 10.22 -16.68 -12.15
CA MET A 77 9.19 -17.71 -12.19
C MET A 77 7.79 -17.12 -11.96
N PRO A 78 6.76 -17.58 -12.66
CA PRO A 78 5.36 -17.29 -12.33
C PRO A 78 5.01 -17.78 -10.92
N ILE A 79 4.17 -17.04 -10.21
CA ILE A 79 3.75 -17.39 -8.83
C ILE A 79 3.18 -18.82 -8.72
N PRO A 80 2.32 -19.30 -9.66
CA PRO A 80 1.84 -20.68 -9.62
C PRO A 80 2.98 -21.72 -9.64
N ASP A 81 4.04 -21.45 -10.39
CA ASP A 81 5.20 -22.33 -10.48
C ASP A 81 6.01 -22.34 -9.18
N ILE A 82 6.14 -21.19 -8.50
CA ILE A 82 6.78 -21.10 -7.19
C ILE A 82 6.00 -21.97 -6.18
N PHE A 83 4.66 -21.87 -6.15
CA PHE A 83 3.84 -22.71 -5.29
C PHE A 83 3.96 -24.22 -5.60
N ALA A 84 4.00 -24.57 -6.90
CA ALA A 84 4.06 -25.96 -7.32
C ALA A 84 5.43 -26.61 -7.04
N ARG A 85 6.53 -25.87 -7.22
CA ARG A 85 7.89 -26.39 -7.11
C ARG A 85 8.49 -26.23 -5.72
N GLU A 86 8.21 -25.13 -5.04
CA GLU A 86 8.88 -24.74 -3.80
C GLU A 86 7.95 -24.60 -2.60
N GLY A 87 6.64 -24.55 -2.85
CA GLY A 87 5.60 -24.45 -1.82
C GLY A 87 5.37 -23.04 -1.25
N GLU A 88 4.34 -22.93 -0.39
CA GLU A 88 3.93 -21.65 0.20
C GLU A 88 5.04 -21.01 1.04
N ALA A 89 5.83 -21.80 1.77
CA ALA A 89 6.87 -21.27 2.65
C ALA A 89 7.95 -20.48 1.87
N SER A 90 8.36 -20.98 0.71
CA SER A 90 9.33 -20.28 -0.17
C SER A 90 8.72 -19.02 -0.77
N PHE A 91 7.47 -19.12 -1.24
CA PHE A 91 6.74 -17.94 -1.72
C PHE A 91 6.69 -16.83 -0.65
N ARG A 92 6.40 -17.16 0.63
CA ARG A 92 6.37 -16.15 1.71
C ARG A 92 7.73 -15.52 1.99
N LYS A 93 8.82 -16.23 1.77
CA LYS A 93 10.18 -15.64 1.83
C LYS A 93 10.39 -14.63 0.71
N TYR A 94 10.06 -14.97 -0.53
CA TYR A 94 10.15 -14.06 -1.67
C TYR A 94 9.24 -12.84 -1.51
N GLU A 95 8.01 -13.05 -1.04
CA GLU A 95 7.07 -11.98 -0.73
C GLU A 95 7.66 -11.00 0.30
N SER A 96 8.24 -11.50 1.39
CA SER A 96 8.85 -10.65 2.42
C SER A 96 10.10 -9.93 1.94
N GLN A 97 10.91 -10.56 1.09
CA GLN A 97 12.07 -9.91 0.47
C GLN A 97 11.63 -8.77 -0.46
N ALA A 98 10.64 -9.02 -1.31
CA ALA A 98 10.08 -8.01 -2.20
C ALA A 98 9.46 -6.84 -1.40
N VAL A 99 8.70 -7.13 -0.33
CA VAL A 99 8.18 -6.09 0.57
C VAL A 99 9.31 -5.26 1.17
N ALA A 100 10.37 -5.89 1.70
CA ALA A 100 11.49 -5.18 2.30
C ALA A 100 12.26 -4.30 1.29
N GLU A 101 12.33 -4.72 0.02
CA GLU A 101 12.95 -3.97 -1.06
C GLU A 101 12.11 -2.75 -1.47
N ILE A 102 10.84 -2.97 -1.82
CA ILE A 102 9.98 -1.89 -2.33
C ILE A 102 9.61 -0.88 -1.24
N SER A 103 9.52 -1.31 0.02
CA SER A 103 9.22 -0.41 1.14
C SER A 103 10.32 0.63 1.41
N LYS A 104 11.54 0.44 0.91
CA LYS A 104 12.63 1.42 1.01
C LYS A 104 12.53 2.55 -0.02
N GLN A 105 11.76 2.32 -1.06
CA GLN A 105 11.51 3.31 -2.10
C GLN A 105 10.39 4.27 -1.66
N THR A 106 10.22 5.36 -2.39
CA THR A 106 9.23 6.41 -2.08
C THR A 106 8.34 6.68 -3.29
N ARG A 107 7.23 7.40 -3.07
CA ARG A 107 6.31 7.87 -4.11
C ARG A 107 5.62 6.72 -4.87
N GLN A 108 5.29 5.63 -4.17
CA GLN A 108 4.66 4.46 -4.77
C GLN A 108 3.25 4.23 -4.24
N VAL A 109 2.40 3.65 -5.09
CA VAL A 109 1.19 2.92 -4.69
C VAL A 109 1.46 1.44 -4.92
N ILE A 110 1.51 0.68 -3.83
CA ILE A 110 1.93 -0.72 -3.79
C ILE A 110 0.69 -1.60 -3.63
N ALA A 111 0.29 -2.31 -4.67
CA ALA A 111 -0.76 -3.32 -4.58
C ALA A 111 -0.16 -4.63 -4.07
N CYS A 112 -0.60 -5.09 -2.89
CA CYS A 112 -0.04 -6.27 -2.24
C CYS A 112 -0.87 -7.54 -2.53
N GLY A 113 -0.21 -8.70 -2.55
CA GLY A 113 -0.88 -10.00 -2.56
C GLY A 113 -1.82 -10.16 -1.35
N GLY A 114 -2.94 -10.89 -1.51
CA GLY A 114 -3.93 -11.04 -0.43
C GLY A 114 -3.43 -11.76 0.82
N GLY A 115 -2.25 -12.36 0.78
CA GLY A 115 -1.63 -13.06 1.89
C GLY A 115 -0.46 -12.31 2.55
N VAL A 116 -0.10 -11.14 2.09
CA VAL A 116 1.06 -10.37 2.57
C VAL A 116 1.06 -10.13 4.07
N ILE A 117 -0.15 -9.97 4.65
CA ILE A 117 -0.35 -9.75 6.09
C ILE A 117 -0.16 -11.02 6.95
N LYS A 118 -0.05 -12.21 6.35
CA LYS A 118 0.18 -13.47 7.07
C LYS A 118 1.60 -13.58 7.62
N THR A 119 2.56 -12.89 6.99
CA THR A 119 3.95 -12.89 7.43
C THR A 119 4.20 -11.76 8.41
N PRO A 120 4.59 -12.06 9.66
CA PRO A 120 4.95 -11.04 10.63
C PRO A 120 6.05 -10.11 10.09
N GLY A 121 5.90 -8.83 10.31
CA GLY A 121 6.87 -7.81 9.85
C GLY A 121 6.53 -7.16 8.50
N ASN A 122 5.82 -7.83 7.57
CA ASN A 122 5.46 -7.24 6.30
C ASN A 122 4.61 -5.96 6.46
N ALA A 123 3.59 -6.00 7.32
CA ALA A 123 2.77 -4.82 7.60
C ALA A 123 3.59 -3.67 8.16
N ARG A 124 4.54 -3.95 9.07
CA ARG A 124 5.45 -2.96 9.62
C ARG A 124 6.36 -2.35 8.55
N ALA A 125 6.91 -3.18 7.66
CA ALA A 125 7.76 -2.72 6.57
C ALA A 125 6.99 -1.82 5.60
N LEU A 126 5.77 -2.19 5.23
CA LEU A 126 4.90 -1.38 4.37
C LEU A 126 4.56 -0.02 4.99
N ARG A 127 4.37 0.03 6.33
CA ARG A 127 4.08 1.27 7.08
C ARG A 127 5.28 2.21 7.23
N GLN A 128 6.51 1.77 6.96
CA GLN A 128 7.70 2.59 7.17
C GLN A 128 7.66 3.91 6.40
N ASN A 129 7.14 3.90 5.19
CA ASN A 129 7.14 5.06 4.30
C ASN A 129 5.73 5.52 3.88
N GLY A 130 4.69 5.15 4.62
CA GLY A 130 3.34 5.64 4.34
C GLY A 130 2.23 4.72 4.82
N PRO A 131 0.97 5.13 4.65
CA PRO A 131 -0.17 4.39 5.17
C PRO A 131 -0.46 3.10 4.40
N VAL A 132 -1.10 2.18 5.11
CA VAL A 132 -1.64 0.94 4.59
C VAL A 132 -3.16 1.05 4.50
N LEU A 133 -3.70 1.01 3.30
CA LEU A 133 -5.14 1.06 3.04
C LEU A 133 -5.69 -0.35 2.82
N TRP A 134 -6.76 -0.68 3.52
CA TRP A 134 -7.45 -1.96 3.39
C TRP A 134 -8.67 -1.83 2.49
N VAL A 135 -8.60 -2.38 1.29
CA VAL A 135 -9.73 -2.45 0.36
C VAL A 135 -10.67 -3.57 0.77
N GLN A 136 -11.91 -3.20 1.08
CA GLN A 136 -13.00 -4.09 1.47
C GLN A 136 -13.95 -4.33 0.30
N ARG A 137 -14.36 -5.57 0.11
CA ARG A 137 -15.39 -5.96 -0.85
C ARG A 137 -16.09 -7.22 -0.35
N PRO A 138 -17.42 -7.31 -0.41
CA PRO A 138 -18.15 -8.52 -0.01
C PRO A 138 -17.64 -9.76 -0.75
N VAL A 139 -17.56 -10.88 -0.05
CA VAL A 139 -17.00 -12.14 -0.58
C VAL A 139 -17.73 -12.58 -1.85
N GLU A 140 -19.04 -12.36 -1.91
CA GLU A 140 -19.90 -12.69 -3.05
C GLU A 140 -19.56 -11.88 -4.31
N ARG A 141 -18.85 -10.76 -4.16
CA ARG A 141 -18.46 -9.86 -5.27
C ARG A 141 -16.97 -9.95 -5.62
N LEU A 142 -16.21 -10.87 -4.97
CA LEU A 142 -14.81 -11.04 -5.27
C LEU A 142 -14.61 -11.70 -6.64
N ALA A 143 -13.64 -11.22 -7.42
CA ALA A 143 -13.27 -11.87 -8.67
C ALA A 143 -12.52 -13.18 -8.38
N THR A 144 -13.03 -14.30 -8.93
CA THR A 144 -12.53 -15.66 -8.64
C THR A 144 -11.59 -16.24 -9.70
N GLY A 145 -11.46 -15.61 -10.87
CA GLY A 145 -10.64 -16.12 -11.98
C GLY A 145 -9.13 -16.10 -11.72
N GLY A 146 -8.45 -17.18 -12.11
CA GLY A 146 -6.98 -17.23 -12.21
C GLY A 146 -6.19 -17.36 -10.90
N ARG A 147 -6.79 -17.83 -9.78
CA ARG A 147 -6.11 -17.90 -8.47
C ARG A 147 -6.16 -19.29 -7.85
N PRO A 148 -4.98 -19.90 -7.54
CA PRO A 148 -4.89 -21.30 -7.07
C PRO A 148 -5.60 -21.57 -5.75
N LEU A 149 -5.74 -20.57 -4.86
CA LEU A 149 -6.24 -20.75 -3.48
C LEU A 149 -7.68 -20.30 -3.24
N SER A 150 -8.42 -19.81 -4.26
CA SER A 150 -9.77 -19.24 -4.09
C SER A 150 -10.82 -19.99 -4.89
N THR A 151 -10.88 -21.31 -4.73
CA THR A 151 -11.88 -22.16 -5.38
C THR A 151 -13.12 -22.32 -4.49
N GLY A 152 -14.22 -21.61 -4.85
CA GLY A 152 -15.51 -21.69 -4.18
C GLY A 152 -15.76 -20.65 -3.09
N LEU A 153 -17.03 -20.32 -2.87
CA LEU A 153 -17.49 -19.30 -1.94
C LEU A 153 -17.15 -19.64 -0.48
N ASP A 154 -17.25 -20.89 -0.11
CA ASP A 154 -16.97 -21.34 1.27
C ASP A 154 -15.46 -21.23 1.60
N ALA A 155 -14.59 -21.53 0.65
CA ALA A 155 -13.15 -21.32 0.80
C ALA A 155 -12.81 -19.82 0.96
N LEU A 156 -13.48 -18.94 0.21
CA LEU A 156 -13.32 -17.50 0.34
C LEU A 156 -13.84 -16.97 1.68
N ARG A 157 -14.97 -17.48 2.19
CA ARG A 157 -15.51 -17.11 3.51
C ARG A 157 -14.57 -17.54 4.64
N LYS A 158 -14.03 -18.76 4.57
CA LYS A 158 -13.04 -19.25 5.53
C LYS A 158 -11.78 -18.37 5.51
N MET A 159 -11.27 -18.08 4.32
CA MET A 159 -10.11 -17.19 4.13
C MET A 159 -10.38 -15.79 4.66
N GLU A 160 -11.56 -15.25 4.45
CA GLU A 160 -11.98 -13.96 4.98
C GLU A 160 -11.96 -13.98 6.51
N ALA A 161 -12.62 -14.94 7.14
CA ALA A 161 -12.66 -15.08 8.60
C ALA A 161 -11.25 -15.13 9.22
N GLU A 162 -10.32 -15.85 8.59
CA GLU A 162 -8.94 -15.96 9.04
C GLU A 162 -8.15 -14.63 8.87
N ARG A 163 -8.42 -13.88 7.79
CA ARG A 163 -7.61 -12.71 7.41
C ARG A 163 -8.16 -11.37 7.87
N MET A 164 -9.46 -11.27 8.15
CA MET A 164 -10.09 -10.02 8.60
C MET A 164 -9.39 -9.39 9.82
N PRO A 165 -9.09 -10.15 10.90
CA PRO A 165 -8.37 -9.59 12.04
C PRO A 165 -6.98 -9.05 11.66
N LEU A 166 -6.28 -9.77 10.75
CA LEU A 166 -4.96 -9.39 10.29
C LEU A 166 -4.99 -8.11 9.42
N TYR A 167 -5.96 -8.01 8.49
CA TYR A 167 -6.14 -6.79 7.71
C TYR A 167 -6.45 -5.59 8.59
N ARG A 168 -7.35 -5.76 9.57
CA ARG A 168 -7.70 -4.70 10.52
C ARG A 168 -6.49 -4.22 11.32
N ALA A 169 -5.66 -5.15 11.81
CA ALA A 169 -4.45 -4.82 12.56
C ALA A 169 -3.35 -4.18 11.68
N ALA A 170 -3.32 -4.54 10.38
CA ALA A 170 -2.31 -4.09 9.45
C ALA A 170 -2.65 -2.77 8.74
N SER A 171 -3.89 -2.30 8.78
CA SER A 171 -4.34 -1.10 8.05
C SER A 171 -4.44 0.13 8.93
N ASP A 172 -4.23 1.28 8.31
CA ASP A 172 -4.43 2.61 8.90
C ASP A 172 -5.82 3.16 8.56
N ALA A 173 -6.38 2.75 7.42
CA ALA A 173 -7.74 3.07 7.02
C ALA A 173 -8.36 1.96 6.17
N ALA A 174 -9.69 1.88 6.16
CA ALA A 174 -10.46 0.98 5.31
C ALA A 174 -11.14 1.75 4.17
N VAL A 175 -11.16 1.15 2.99
CA VAL A 175 -11.76 1.70 1.77
C VAL A 175 -12.77 0.71 1.22
N ASP A 176 -14.03 1.09 1.18
CA ASP A 176 -15.10 0.27 0.61
C ASP A 176 -15.05 0.28 -0.93
N ASN A 177 -15.08 -0.91 -1.53
CA ASN A 177 -15.12 -1.11 -2.98
C ASN A 177 -16.40 -1.83 -3.40
N THR A 178 -17.54 -1.30 -3.00
CA THR A 178 -18.87 -1.80 -3.42
C THR A 178 -19.51 -0.97 -4.51
N GLY A 179 -19.05 0.27 -4.68
CA GLY A 179 -19.57 1.26 -5.61
C GLY A 179 -18.80 1.39 -6.92
N ARG A 180 -18.84 2.59 -7.49
CA ARG A 180 -18.05 2.95 -8.69
C ARG A 180 -16.59 3.14 -8.33
N LEU A 181 -15.72 2.86 -9.30
CA LEU A 181 -14.26 2.99 -9.11
C LEU A 181 -13.86 4.41 -8.69
N GLU A 182 -14.48 5.42 -9.32
CA GLU A 182 -14.18 6.83 -9.05
C GLU A 182 -14.40 7.16 -7.57
N ASN A 183 -15.55 6.77 -7.00
CA ASN A 183 -15.88 7.02 -5.60
C ASN A 183 -14.92 6.27 -4.65
N THR A 184 -14.55 5.04 -5.01
CA THR A 184 -13.58 4.24 -4.24
C THR A 184 -12.20 4.91 -4.24
N VAL A 185 -11.78 5.45 -5.38
CA VAL A 185 -10.50 6.18 -5.50
C VAL A 185 -10.54 7.49 -4.71
N GLU A 186 -11.63 8.25 -4.76
CA GLU A 186 -11.81 9.46 -3.93
C GLU A 186 -11.69 9.15 -2.44
N THR A 187 -12.38 8.09 -1.98
CA THR A 187 -12.28 7.63 -0.58
C THR A 187 -10.86 7.24 -0.23
N ALA A 188 -10.14 6.56 -1.13
CA ALA A 188 -8.75 6.18 -0.92
C ALA A 188 -7.81 7.41 -0.87
N VAL A 189 -8.05 8.43 -1.69
CA VAL A 189 -7.32 9.71 -1.64
C VAL A 189 -7.57 10.41 -0.31
N GLN A 190 -8.83 10.54 0.11
CA GLN A 190 -9.18 11.14 1.40
C GLN A 190 -8.52 10.42 2.56
N ALA A 191 -8.58 9.07 2.56
CA ALA A 191 -7.94 8.26 3.60
C ALA A 191 -6.41 8.46 3.63
N PHE A 192 -5.77 8.61 2.47
CA PHE A 192 -4.34 8.95 2.37
C PHE A 192 -4.05 10.34 2.92
N GLU A 193 -4.79 11.37 2.51
CA GLU A 193 -4.59 12.76 2.94
C GLU A 193 -4.75 12.92 4.46
N THR A 194 -5.79 12.31 5.03
CA THR A 194 -6.08 12.37 6.48
C THR A 194 -4.93 11.85 7.34
N THR A 195 -4.07 10.98 6.81
CA THR A 195 -2.89 10.49 7.57
C THR A 195 -1.81 11.55 7.80
N PHE A 196 -1.92 12.71 7.16
CA PHE A 196 -0.96 13.83 7.29
C PHE A 196 -1.54 15.04 8.02
N ASP A 197 -2.82 14.99 8.39
CA ASP A 197 -3.51 16.07 9.10
C ASP A 197 -3.45 15.91 10.64
N ALA A 198 -2.85 14.82 11.12
CA ALA A 198 -2.72 14.46 12.54
C ALA A 198 -1.38 14.90 13.13
#